data_8a757bae16ea99552e60f844cdcfdd49
#
_entry.id   8a757bae16ea99552e60f844cdcfdd49
#
_cell.length_a   1.000
_cell.length_b   1.000
_cell.length_c   1.000
_cell.angle_alpha   90.00
_cell.angle_beta   90.00
_cell.angle_gamma   90.00
#
_symmetry.space_group_name_H-M   'P 1'
#
loop_
_entity.id
_entity.type
_entity.pdbx_description
1 polymer ?
#
loop_
_entity_poly.entity_id
_entity_poly.type
_entity_poly.pdbx_seq_one_letter_code
_entity_poly.pdbx_strand_id
1 'polypeptide(L)'
;MTLISPNMLALNKQQVLTRPIKSLLRFTTITLFTSIIVVFSLIASAEEGKFTGAATNPEDYKIGPEDILEISVWKEEELQREVLVRPDGGISFPLAGDVQVAGKTPLEVGKDITARIHKYIPEAVVTISVKKVSGYTIFVNGKVKEPGKFVVGRYMDVMQAITLAGGLDTFAKEDSIKVIRRQNGKQVVHSFNYKEVKIGKNLGQNIILQSGDVIVVP
;
A
#
# COMPACT_ATOMS: atom_id res chain seq x y z
N MET A 1 23.88 -70.29 74.86
CA MET A 1 22.60 -69.87 75.48
C MET A 1 22.52 -68.36 75.28
N THR A 2 21.96 -67.92 74.17
CA THR A 2 21.62 -66.51 74.03
C THR A 2 20.55 -66.40 72.96
N LEU A 3 19.39 -65.88 73.30
CA LEU A 3 18.14 -65.77 72.58
C LEU A 3 18.29 -64.75 71.37
N ILE A 4 17.92 -65.18 70.20
CA ILE A 4 17.81 -64.30 69.04
C ILE A 4 16.38 -63.78 69.01
N SER A 5 16.24 -62.47 69.08
CA SER A 5 14.95 -61.74 69.11
C SER A 5 14.33 -61.74 67.71
N PRO A 6 12.99 -61.92 67.57
CA PRO A 6 12.30 -62.10 66.26
C PRO A 6 11.82 -60.79 65.63
N ASN A 7 12.59 -59.69 65.70
CA ASN A 7 12.05 -58.39 65.26
C ASN A 7 12.76 -57.77 64.07
N MET A 8 13.48 -58.58 63.22
CA MET A 8 14.26 -58.07 62.10
C MET A 8 13.67 -58.45 60.70
N LEU A 9 12.47 -59.02 60.65
CA LEU A 9 11.85 -59.46 59.37
C LEU A 9 10.59 -58.67 58.95
N ALA A 10 10.20 -57.63 59.71
CA ALA A 10 8.98 -56.88 59.43
C ALA A 10 9.20 -55.56 58.67
N LEU A 11 10.44 -55.12 58.45
CA LEU A 11 10.75 -53.79 57.88
C LEU A 11 11.07 -53.77 56.39
N ASN A 12 11.04 -54.91 55.70
CA ASN A 12 11.43 -54.94 54.28
C ASN A 12 10.28 -55.24 53.28
N LYS A 13 9.04 -55.22 53.75
CA LYS A 13 7.88 -55.47 52.89
C LYS A 13 7.07 -54.22 52.51
N GLN A 14 7.38 -53.09 53.11
CA GLN A 14 6.63 -51.85 52.88
C GLN A 14 7.33 -50.91 51.85
N GLN A 15 8.59 -51.13 51.52
CA GLN A 15 9.31 -50.21 50.61
C GLN A 15 9.29 -50.59 49.13
N VAL A 16 8.76 -51.70 48.71
CA VAL A 16 8.80 -52.16 47.32
C VAL A 16 7.57 -51.83 46.52
N LEU A 17 6.48 -51.37 47.14
CA LEU A 17 5.21 -51.13 46.41
C LEU A 17 4.88 -49.66 46.12
N THR A 18 5.72 -48.71 46.48
CA THR A 18 5.39 -47.28 46.28
C THR A 18 6.19 -46.56 45.20
N ARG A 19 7.14 -47.22 44.54
CA ARG A 19 8.00 -46.55 43.55
C ARG A 19 7.55 -46.56 42.06
N PRO A 20 6.70 -47.43 41.52
CA PRO A 20 6.34 -47.38 40.12
C PRO A 20 5.22 -46.40 39.77
N ILE A 21 4.34 -46.00 40.68
CA ILE A 21 3.16 -45.20 40.35
C ILE A 21 3.50 -43.74 40.12
N LYS A 22 4.51 -43.16 40.82
CA LYS A 22 4.88 -41.76 40.65
C LYS A 22 5.70 -41.51 39.36
N SER A 23 6.42 -42.49 38.83
CA SER A 23 7.12 -42.38 37.59
C SER A 23 6.19 -42.51 36.37
N LEU A 24 5.16 -43.38 36.45
CA LEU A 24 4.18 -43.51 35.36
C LEU A 24 3.33 -42.25 35.17
N LEU A 25 2.96 -41.58 36.28
CA LEU A 25 2.18 -40.35 36.24
C LEU A 25 2.98 -39.16 35.68
N ARG A 26 4.32 -39.16 35.85
CA ARG A 26 5.18 -38.10 35.29
C ARG A 26 5.40 -38.26 33.78
N PHE A 27 5.46 -39.48 33.26
CA PHE A 27 5.60 -39.73 31.86
C PHE A 27 4.32 -39.41 31.08
N THR A 28 3.14 -39.71 31.62
CA THR A 28 1.86 -39.41 30.96
C THR A 28 1.55 -37.91 30.94
N THR A 29 1.93 -37.13 31.95
CA THR A 29 1.75 -35.67 31.95
C THR A 29 2.71 -34.95 30.99
N ILE A 30 3.96 -35.43 30.84
CA ILE A 30 4.93 -34.86 29.92
C ILE A 30 4.53 -35.13 28.45
N THR A 31 4.06 -36.32 28.12
CA THR A 31 3.59 -36.65 26.76
C THR A 31 2.31 -35.91 26.39
N LEU A 32 1.41 -35.65 27.35
CA LEU A 32 0.19 -34.85 27.09
C LEU A 32 0.52 -33.37 26.84
N PHE A 33 1.51 -32.83 27.57
CA PHE A 33 1.92 -31.43 27.43
C PHE A 33 2.69 -31.19 26.12
N THR A 34 3.54 -32.12 25.67
CA THR A 34 4.23 -32.03 24.40
C THR A 34 3.28 -32.18 23.21
N SER A 35 2.23 -32.99 23.31
CA SER A 35 1.23 -33.14 22.27
C SER A 35 0.38 -31.87 22.10
N ILE A 36 0.06 -31.15 23.19
CA ILE A 36 -0.68 -29.86 23.12
C ILE A 36 0.19 -28.76 22.49
N ILE A 37 1.49 -28.72 22.76
CA ILE A 37 2.41 -27.71 22.19
C ILE A 37 2.57 -27.95 20.68
N VAL A 38 2.63 -29.20 20.21
CA VAL A 38 2.75 -29.51 18.78
C VAL A 38 1.46 -29.16 18.01
N VAL A 39 0.28 -29.36 18.61
CA VAL A 39 -0.99 -28.97 17.98
C VAL A 39 -1.15 -27.45 17.93
N PHE A 40 -0.63 -26.72 18.92
CA PHE A 40 -0.69 -25.26 18.93
C PHE A 40 0.27 -24.62 17.93
N SER A 41 1.38 -25.27 17.59
CA SER A 41 2.30 -24.78 16.55
C SER A 41 1.84 -25.05 15.12
N LEU A 42 0.87 -25.95 14.90
CA LEU A 42 0.28 -26.18 13.56
C LEU A 42 -0.85 -25.20 13.22
N ILE A 43 -1.38 -24.45 14.18
CA ILE A 43 -2.45 -23.46 13.94
C ILE A 43 -1.86 -22.06 13.65
N ALA A 44 -0.56 -21.86 13.88
CA ALA A 44 0.12 -20.56 13.64
C ALA A 44 0.59 -20.33 12.20
N SER A 45 0.27 -21.22 11.28
CA SER A 45 0.40 -20.96 9.83
C SER A 45 -0.92 -20.47 9.25
N ALA A 46 -1.56 -19.49 9.90
CA ALA A 46 -2.45 -18.60 9.19
C ALA A 46 -1.53 -17.82 8.24
N GLU A 47 -1.59 -18.12 6.94
CA GLU A 47 -1.12 -17.23 5.91
C GLU A 47 -1.73 -15.87 6.20
N GLU A 48 -0.91 -14.95 6.72
CA GLU A 48 -1.18 -13.54 6.59
C GLU A 48 -1.28 -13.32 5.06
N GLY A 49 -2.51 -13.38 4.56
CA GLY A 49 -2.82 -12.84 3.26
C GLY A 49 -2.27 -11.43 3.27
N LYS A 50 -1.08 -11.24 2.68
CA LYS A 50 -0.55 -9.93 2.36
C LYS A 50 -1.64 -9.24 1.56
N PHE A 51 -2.48 -8.51 2.26
CA PHE A 51 -3.31 -7.49 1.66
C PHE A 51 -2.33 -6.44 1.15
N THR A 52 -1.77 -6.69 -0.03
CA THR A 52 -1.08 -5.67 -0.82
C THR A 52 -2.18 -4.77 -1.39
N GLY A 53 -2.98 -4.18 -0.50
CA GLY A 53 -3.59 -2.92 -0.80
C GLY A 53 -2.41 -2.01 -1.11
N ALA A 54 -2.31 -1.55 -2.34
CA ALA A 54 -1.33 -0.57 -2.73
C ALA A 54 -1.54 0.66 -1.83
N ALA A 55 -0.94 0.63 -0.64
CA ALA A 55 -0.57 1.83 0.04
C ALA A 55 0.42 2.48 -0.93
N THR A 56 -0.10 3.38 -1.77
CA THR A 56 0.74 4.25 -2.57
C THR A 56 1.66 4.94 -1.59
N ASN A 57 2.92 4.54 -1.61
CA ASN A 57 3.95 5.24 -0.85
C ASN A 57 3.84 6.71 -1.23
N PRO A 58 3.85 7.65 -0.30
CA PRO A 58 3.90 9.09 -0.64
C PRO A 58 5.04 9.42 -1.62
N GLU A 59 6.06 8.56 -1.70
CA GLU A 59 7.17 8.62 -2.65
C GLU A 59 6.76 8.27 -4.10
N ASP A 60 5.59 7.66 -4.32
CA ASP A 60 5.13 7.30 -5.67
C ASP A 60 4.37 8.43 -6.36
N TYR A 61 3.98 9.49 -5.61
CA TYR A 61 3.29 10.62 -6.22
C TYR A 61 4.19 11.38 -7.19
N LYS A 62 3.75 11.50 -8.44
CA LYS A 62 4.41 12.29 -9.47
C LYS A 62 3.63 13.56 -9.75
N ILE A 63 4.32 14.67 -9.64
CA ILE A 63 3.78 16.00 -9.89
C ILE A 63 3.25 16.08 -11.33
N GLY A 64 2.05 16.62 -11.48
CA GLY A 64 1.41 16.85 -12.77
C GLY A 64 1.24 18.34 -13.09
N PRO A 65 0.98 18.69 -14.37
CA PRO A 65 0.52 20.04 -14.73
C PRO A 65 -0.73 20.44 -13.91
N GLU A 66 -0.89 21.73 -13.61
CA GLU A 66 -1.97 22.31 -12.80
C GLU A 66 -1.89 22.01 -11.28
N ASP A 67 -0.90 21.24 -10.82
CA ASP A 67 -0.66 21.09 -9.38
C ASP A 67 -0.13 22.40 -8.78
N ILE A 68 -0.49 22.62 -7.52
CA ILE A 68 0.05 23.76 -6.76
C ILE A 68 1.05 23.22 -5.74
N LEU A 69 2.29 23.65 -5.87
CA LEU A 69 3.40 23.31 -4.98
C LEU A 69 3.72 24.48 -4.06
N GLU A 70 3.97 24.22 -2.80
CA GLU A 70 4.63 25.15 -1.90
C GLU A 70 6.11 24.75 -1.83
N ILE A 71 6.96 25.66 -2.15
CA ILE A 71 8.42 25.51 -2.09
C ILE A 71 8.93 26.40 -0.97
N SER A 72 9.67 25.83 -0.03
CA SER A 72 10.31 26.56 1.04
C SER A 72 11.80 26.23 1.12
N VAL A 73 12.62 27.24 1.40
CA VAL A 73 14.04 27.10 1.63
C VAL A 73 14.32 27.45 3.09
N TRP A 74 14.98 26.57 3.81
CA TRP A 74 15.24 26.74 5.24
C TRP A 74 16.02 28.03 5.50
N LYS A 75 15.54 28.86 6.43
CA LYS A 75 16.05 30.19 6.82
C LYS A 75 15.95 31.28 5.75
N GLU A 76 15.26 31.04 4.62
CA GLU A 76 15.09 32.01 3.54
C GLU A 76 13.59 32.25 3.30
N GLU A 77 12.96 33.08 4.14
CA GLU A 77 11.53 33.38 4.08
C GLU A 77 11.09 33.98 2.73
N GLU A 78 11.97 34.80 2.11
CA GLU A 78 11.71 35.39 0.80
C GLU A 78 11.63 34.37 -0.34
N LEU A 79 12.16 33.17 -0.13
CA LEU A 79 12.10 32.07 -1.06
C LEU A 79 10.93 31.11 -0.78
N GLN A 80 10.12 31.39 0.25
CA GLN A 80 8.91 30.62 0.48
C GLN A 80 7.77 31.12 -0.41
N ARG A 81 7.25 30.28 -1.31
CA ARG A 81 6.12 30.63 -2.18
C ARG A 81 5.37 29.43 -2.73
N GLU A 82 4.12 29.68 -3.06
CA GLU A 82 3.32 28.75 -3.85
C GLU A 82 3.59 28.99 -5.34
N VAL A 83 3.74 27.89 -6.08
CA VAL A 83 3.96 27.90 -7.51
C VAL A 83 2.99 26.94 -8.20
N LEU A 84 2.41 27.37 -9.30
CA LEU A 84 1.59 26.54 -10.17
C LEU A 84 2.48 25.81 -11.17
N VAL A 85 2.29 24.49 -11.31
CA VAL A 85 2.93 23.72 -12.38
C VAL A 85 2.25 24.07 -13.69
N ARG A 86 3.05 24.65 -14.59
CA ARG A 86 2.57 25.08 -15.92
C ARG A 86 2.14 23.88 -16.79
N PRO A 87 1.35 24.11 -17.88
CA PRO A 87 0.96 23.04 -18.80
C PRO A 87 2.15 22.33 -19.48
N ASP A 88 3.30 23.01 -19.62
CA ASP A 88 4.55 22.41 -20.11
C ASP A 88 5.25 21.53 -19.07
N GLY A 89 4.70 21.43 -17.86
CA GLY A 89 5.24 20.66 -16.76
C GLY A 89 6.37 21.34 -16.00
N GLY A 90 6.66 22.62 -16.29
CA GLY A 90 7.68 23.41 -15.63
C GLY A 90 7.15 24.31 -14.53
N ILE A 91 8.04 24.75 -13.67
CA ILE A 91 7.84 25.86 -12.73
C ILE A 91 8.97 26.87 -12.88
N SER A 92 8.72 28.13 -12.48
CA SER A 92 9.78 29.15 -12.35
C SER A 92 9.99 29.44 -10.88
N PHE A 93 11.22 29.30 -10.39
CA PHE A 93 11.58 29.52 -9.00
C PHE A 93 12.78 30.46 -8.90
N PRO A 94 12.80 31.40 -7.94
CA PRO A 94 13.92 32.31 -7.77
C PRO A 94 15.25 31.58 -7.62
N LEU A 95 16.32 32.13 -8.17
CA LEU A 95 17.65 31.56 -8.19
C LEU A 95 17.83 30.24 -8.91
N ALA A 96 16.76 29.41 -9.04
CA ALA A 96 16.78 28.15 -9.77
C ALA A 96 16.40 28.31 -11.25
N GLY A 97 15.67 29.41 -11.61
CA GLY A 97 15.13 29.61 -12.93
C GLY A 97 13.99 28.65 -13.26
N ASP A 98 13.88 28.26 -14.53
CA ASP A 98 12.88 27.26 -14.97
C ASP A 98 13.34 25.84 -14.65
N VAL A 99 12.47 25.09 -13.97
CA VAL A 99 12.69 23.70 -13.51
C VAL A 99 11.58 22.82 -14.04
N GLN A 100 11.95 21.76 -14.75
CA GLN A 100 10.99 20.73 -15.16
C GLN A 100 10.64 19.85 -13.98
N VAL A 101 9.34 19.80 -13.61
CA VAL A 101 8.85 19.09 -12.40
C VAL A 101 7.84 18.00 -12.71
N ALA A 102 7.10 18.10 -13.82
CA ALA A 102 6.12 17.09 -14.18
C ALA A 102 6.76 15.70 -14.34
N GLY A 103 6.13 14.69 -13.76
CA GLY A 103 6.60 13.31 -13.75
C GLY A 103 7.68 13.00 -12.71
N LYS A 104 8.13 13.98 -11.93
CA LYS A 104 9.05 13.81 -10.80
C LYS A 104 8.30 13.79 -9.48
N THR A 105 8.91 13.18 -8.48
CA THR A 105 8.42 13.23 -7.11
C THR A 105 8.81 14.56 -6.45
N PRO A 106 8.12 15.02 -5.39
CA PRO A 106 8.51 16.19 -4.61
C PRO A 106 9.95 16.13 -4.12
N LEU A 107 10.42 14.94 -3.73
CA LEU A 107 11.80 14.72 -3.29
C LEU A 107 12.82 14.97 -4.42
N GLU A 108 12.55 14.46 -5.62
CA GLU A 108 13.42 14.69 -6.80
C GLU A 108 13.48 16.17 -7.18
N VAL A 109 12.32 16.85 -7.16
CA VAL A 109 12.25 18.30 -7.45
C VAL A 109 13.01 19.12 -6.39
N GLY A 110 12.88 18.74 -5.11
CA GLY A 110 13.64 19.37 -4.04
C GLY A 110 15.16 19.28 -4.26
N LYS A 111 15.65 18.11 -4.65
CA LYS A 111 17.06 17.89 -5.00
C LYS A 111 17.50 18.75 -6.20
N ASP A 112 16.69 18.81 -7.24
CA ASP A 112 16.99 19.59 -8.45
C ASP A 112 17.08 21.09 -8.14
N ILE A 113 16.14 21.61 -7.35
CA ILE A 113 16.16 23.02 -6.94
C ILE A 113 17.37 23.29 -6.05
N THR A 114 17.64 22.43 -5.05
CA THR A 114 18.80 22.56 -4.17
C THR A 114 20.09 22.65 -4.99
N ALA A 115 20.29 21.76 -5.95
CA ALA A 115 21.47 21.76 -6.81
C ALA A 115 21.64 23.05 -7.61
N ARG A 116 20.53 23.69 -8.05
CA ARG A 116 20.56 24.93 -8.81
C ARG A 116 20.82 26.15 -7.97
N ILE A 117 20.28 26.22 -6.73
CA ILE A 117 20.45 27.37 -5.84
C ILE A 117 21.71 27.28 -5.00
N HIS A 118 22.37 26.11 -4.94
CA HIS A 118 23.59 25.86 -4.14
C HIS A 118 24.72 26.90 -4.40
N LYS A 119 24.84 27.39 -5.62
CA LYS A 119 25.85 28.43 -5.96
C LYS A 119 25.57 29.78 -5.32
N TYR A 120 24.34 30.03 -4.89
CA TYR A 120 23.94 31.26 -4.21
C TYR A 120 23.79 31.03 -2.70
N ILE A 121 23.30 29.87 -2.30
CA ILE A 121 23.03 29.45 -0.91
C ILE A 121 23.64 28.04 -0.72
N PRO A 122 24.91 27.97 -0.24
CA PRO A 122 25.63 26.67 -0.19
C PRO A 122 25.00 25.59 0.67
N GLU A 123 24.30 25.98 1.75
CA GLU A 123 23.66 25.02 2.68
C GLU A 123 22.11 25.02 2.56
N ALA A 124 21.59 25.30 1.36
CA ALA A 124 20.16 25.34 1.13
C ALA A 124 19.51 24.00 1.38
N VAL A 125 18.48 23.96 2.23
CA VAL A 125 17.59 22.82 2.42
C VAL A 125 16.23 23.20 1.83
N VAL A 126 15.86 22.57 0.72
CA VAL A 126 14.62 22.83 0.00
C VAL A 126 13.58 21.78 0.35
N THR A 127 12.41 22.23 0.76
CA THR A 127 11.23 21.37 1.01
C THR A 127 10.15 21.69 0.00
N ILE A 128 9.57 20.63 -0.60
CA ILE A 128 8.45 20.74 -1.53
C ILE A 128 7.22 20.09 -0.88
N SER A 129 6.15 20.86 -0.74
CA SER A 129 4.85 20.38 -0.30
C SER A 129 3.82 20.52 -1.41
N VAL A 130 3.04 19.49 -1.67
CA VAL A 130 1.93 19.56 -2.64
C VAL A 130 0.71 20.11 -1.92
N LYS A 131 0.34 21.35 -2.18
CA LYS A 131 -0.83 22.02 -1.58
C LYS A 131 -2.14 21.58 -2.23
N LYS A 132 -2.12 21.42 -3.54
CA LYS A 132 -3.29 21.01 -4.31
C LYS A 132 -2.88 20.09 -5.45
N VAL A 133 -3.50 18.92 -5.47
CA VAL A 133 -3.40 17.98 -6.58
C VAL A 133 -4.53 18.29 -7.56
N SER A 134 -4.22 18.95 -8.66
CA SER A 134 -5.20 19.31 -9.70
C SER A 134 -4.86 18.62 -11.02
N GLY A 135 -3.61 18.25 -11.21
CA GLY A 135 -3.11 17.61 -12.41
C GLY A 135 -3.56 16.15 -12.57
N TYR A 136 -4.14 15.53 -11.54
CA TYR A 136 -4.62 14.16 -11.64
C TYR A 136 -6.10 14.14 -12.03
N THR A 137 -6.35 14.19 -13.33
CA THR A 137 -7.70 14.25 -13.92
C THR A 137 -7.97 13.01 -14.75
N ILE A 138 -9.14 12.41 -14.56
CA ILE A 138 -9.65 11.31 -15.38
C ILE A 138 -10.96 11.69 -16.04
N PHE A 139 -11.32 11.01 -17.10
CA PHE A 139 -12.57 11.21 -17.82
C PHE A 139 -13.35 9.89 -17.82
N VAL A 140 -14.63 9.94 -17.45
CA VAL A 140 -15.54 8.79 -17.54
C VAL A 140 -16.66 9.13 -18.52
N ASN A 141 -16.81 8.30 -19.53
CA ASN A 141 -17.71 8.54 -20.64
C ASN A 141 -18.59 7.33 -20.96
N GLY A 142 -19.79 7.55 -21.46
CA GLY A 142 -20.73 6.52 -21.89
C GLY A 142 -21.77 6.15 -20.83
N LYS A 143 -22.09 4.86 -20.69
CA LYS A 143 -23.17 4.33 -19.87
C LYS A 143 -22.82 4.25 -18.37
N VAL A 144 -22.57 5.39 -17.75
CA VAL A 144 -22.47 5.60 -16.29
C VAL A 144 -23.51 6.62 -15.86
N LYS A 145 -23.84 6.67 -14.57
CA LYS A 145 -24.85 7.60 -14.08
C LYS A 145 -24.43 9.05 -14.20
N GLU A 146 -23.16 9.34 -13.97
CA GLU A 146 -22.60 10.69 -13.99
C GLU A 146 -21.34 10.71 -14.88
N PRO A 147 -21.49 10.78 -16.21
CA PRO A 147 -20.34 10.92 -17.10
C PRO A 147 -19.72 12.31 -16.97
N GLY A 148 -18.39 12.41 -17.02
CA GLY A 148 -17.75 13.71 -16.90
C GLY A 148 -16.24 13.66 -16.68
N LYS A 149 -15.69 14.85 -16.39
CA LYS A 149 -14.31 15.08 -15.95
C LYS A 149 -14.27 15.01 -14.43
N PHE A 150 -13.37 14.19 -13.90
CA PHE A 150 -13.15 14.05 -12.46
C PHE A 150 -11.72 14.43 -12.11
N VAL A 151 -11.56 15.41 -11.24
CA VAL A 151 -10.28 15.75 -10.61
C VAL A 151 -10.15 14.89 -9.35
N VAL A 152 -9.15 14.04 -9.30
CA VAL A 152 -8.96 13.08 -8.21
C VAL A 152 -7.67 13.38 -7.48
N GLY A 153 -7.76 13.58 -6.17
CA GLY A 153 -6.62 13.97 -5.33
C GLY A 153 -5.72 12.79 -4.91
N ARG A 154 -5.96 11.60 -5.46
CA ARG A 154 -5.22 10.37 -5.14
C ARG A 154 -5.25 9.39 -6.31
N TYR A 155 -4.32 8.45 -6.31
CA TYR A 155 -4.39 7.32 -7.23
C TYR A 155 -5.67 6.53 -7.01
N MET A 156 -6.33 6.15 -8.10
CA MET A 156 -7.51 5.31 -8.07
C MET A 156 -7.48 4.30 -9.21
N ASP A 157 -8.16 3.18 -8.98
CA ASP A 157 -8.34 2.15 -9.99
C ASP A 157 -9.63 2.36 -10.81
N VAL A 158 -9.83 1.50 -11.82
CA VAL A 158 -10.99 1.59 -12.71
C VAL A 158 -12.31 1.41 -11.97
N MET A 159 -12.37 0.46 -11.00
CA MET A 159 -13.58 0.23 -10.21
C MET A 159 -13.96 1.45 -9.37
N GLN A 160 -12.96 2.09 -8.74
CA GLN A 160 -13.14 3.30 -7.95
C GLN A 160 -13.63 4.46 -8.82
N ALA A 161 -13.08 4.61 -10.03
CA ALA A 161 -13.50 5.67 -10.96
C ALA A 161 -14.94 5.48 -11.45
N ILE A 162 -15.34 4.25 -11.75
CA ILE A 162 -16.73 3.94 -12.10
C ILE A 162 -17.67 4.24 -10.92
N THR A 163 -17.23 3.92 -9.69
CA THR A 163 -17.99 4.23 -8.47
C THR A 163 -18.14 5.75 -8.28
N LEU A 164 -17.06 6.52 -8.55
CA LEU A 164 -17.07 7.98 -8.49
C LEU A 164 -18.05 8.59 -9.50
N ALA A 165 -18.21 7.96 -10.67
CA ALA A 165 -19.19 8.31 -11.70
C ALA A 165 -20.63 7.81 -11.38
N GLY A 166 -20.92 7.47 -10.11
CA GLY A 166 -22.22 7.00 -9.66
C GLY A 166 -22.55 5.55 -10.02
N GLY A 167 -21.58 4.80 -10.55
CA GLY A 167 -21.75 3.42 -11.02
C GLY A 167 -22.20 3.33 -12.48
N LEU A 168 -22.34 2.08 -12.94
CA LEU A 168 -22.80 1.80 -14.29
C LEU A 168 -24.31 2.07 -14.44
N ASP A 169 -24.71 2.49 -15.64
CA ASP A 169 -26.11 2.57 -16.04
C ASP A 169 -26.67 1.14 -16.26
N THR A 170 -28.00 1.02 -16.21
CA THR A 170 -28.73 -0.24 -16.41
C THR A 170 -28.43 -0.93 -17.75
N PHE A 171 -28.11 -0.15 -18.77
CA PHE A 171 -27.84 -0.63 -20.14
C PHE A 171 -26.36 -0.66 -20.49
N ALA A 172 -25.47 -0.55 -19.49
CA ALA A 172 -24.04 -0.63 -19.70
C ALA A 172 -23.57 -2.05 -20.05
N LYS A 173 -22.67 -2.15 -21.02
CA LYS A 173 -22.01 -3.42 -21.35
C LYS A 173 -20.84 -3.64 -20.37
N GLU A 174 -21.13 -4.28 -19.25
CA GLU A 174 -20.18 -4.50 -18.14
C GLU A 174 -18.89 -5.25 -18.55
N ASP A 175 -18.92 -6.01 -19.64
CA ASP A 175 -17.81 -6.86 -20.10
C ASP A 175 -16.93 -6.21 -21.17
N SER A 176 -17.27 -5.00 -21.61
CA SER A 176 -16.66 -4.37 -22.78
C SER A 176 -16.14 -2.95 -22.51
N ILE A 177 -15.89 -2.62 -21.24
CA ILE A 177 -15.36 -1.33 -20.81
C ILE A 177 -13.91 -1.19 -21.27
N LYS A 178 -13.50 0.02 -21.65
CA LYS A 178 -12.15 0.31 -22.13
C LYS A 178 -11.58 1.49 -21.37
N VAL A 179 -10.30 1.40 -21.03
CA VAL A 179 -9.50 2.54 -20.55
C VAL A 179 -8.55 2.93 -21.68
N ILE A 180 -8.69 4.15 -22.16
CA ILE A 180 -7.84 4.71 -23.20
C ILE A 180 -6.81 5.61 -22.54
N ARG A 181 -5.55 5.26 -22.67
CA ARG A 181 -4.40 5.97 -22.11
C ARG A 181 -3.51 6.52 -23.22
N ARG A 182 -3.05 7.74 -23.07
CA ARG A 182 -2.04 8.31 -23.97
C ARG A 182 -0.65 8.10 -23.36
N GLN A 183 0.18 7.34 -24.08
CA GLN A 183 1.56 7.09 -23.69
C GLN A 183 2.49 7.43 -24.86
N ASN A 184 3.47 8.30 -24.65
CA ASN A 184 4.46 8.69 -25.66
C ASN A 184 3.81 9.13 -27.00
N GLY A 185 2.72 9.89 -26.94
CA GLY A 185 1.98 10.36 -28.12
C GLY A 185 1.05 9.34 -28.77
N LYS A 186 1.09 8.07 -28.36
CA LYS A 186 0.23 6.98 -28.85
C LYS A 186 -0.90 6.69 -27.88
N GLN A 187 -2.03 6.21 -28.38
CA GLN A 187 -3.13 5.74 -27.56
C GLN A 187 -3.00 4.23 -27.34
N VAL A 188 -3.06 3.82 -26.08
CA VAL A 188 -3.09 2.43 -25.65
C VAL A 188 -4.47 2.15 -25.03
N VAL A 189 -5.07 1.03 -25.42
CA VAL A 189 -6.38 0.61 -24.91
C VAL A 189 -6.20 -0.57 -23.95
N HIS A 190 -6.66 -0.40 -22.71
CA HIS A 190 -6.76 -1.47 -21.73
C HIS A 190 -8.22 -1.92 -21.67
N SER A 191 -8.48 -3.19 -21.90
CA SER A 191 -9.81 -3.77 -21.74
C SER A 191 -10.10 -4.00 -20.26
N PHE A 192 -11.34 -3.76 -19.87
CA PHE A 192 -11.79 -3.94 -18.49
C PHE A 192 -13.17 -4.62 -18.49
N ASN A 193 -13.23 -5.78 -17.83
CA ASN A 193 -14.46 -6.54 -17.64
C ASN A 193 -14.94 -6.36 -16.19
N TYR A 194 -15.86 -5.42 -15.99
CA TYR A 194 -16.43 -5.11 -14.69
C TYR A 194 -17.07 -6.34 -14.03
N LYS A 195 -17.75 -7.19 -14.83
CA LYS A 195 -18.44 -8.38 -14.37
C LYS A 195 -17.50 -9.40 -13.73
N GLU A 196 -16.30 -9.56 -14.30
CA GLU A 196 -15.28 -10.47 -13.76
C GLU A 196 -14.61 -9.89 -12.51
N VAL A 197 -14.20 -8.64 -12.56
CA VAL A 197 -13.54 -7.97 -11.44
C VAL A 197 -14.45 -7.88 -10.21
N LYS A 198 -15.73 -7.58 -10.42
CA LYS A 198 -16.76 -7.52 -9.38
C LYS A 198 -16.89 -8.81 -8.55
N ILE A 199 -16.64 -9.98 -9.17
CA ILE A 199 -16.67 -11.29 -8.51
C ILE A 199 -15.28 -11.81 -8.13
N GLY A 200 -14.25 -10.94 -8.14
CA GLY A 200 -12.88 -11.27 -7.77
C GLY A 200 -12.07 -12.03 -8.81
N LYS A 201 -12.55 -12.12 -10.07
CA LYS A 201 -11.82 -12.75 -11.19
C LYS A 201 -11.05 -11.70 -11.98
N ASN A 202 -9.90 -12.11 -12.55
CA ASN A 202 -9.07 -11.28 -13.44
C ASN A 202 -8.76 -9.88 -12.88
N LEU A 203 -8.44 -9.80 -11.59
CA LEU A 203 -8.19 -8.55 -10.86
C LEU A 203 -7.06 -7.70 -11.48
N GLY A 204 -6.15 -8.30 -12.25
CA GLY A 204 -5.11 -7.58 -12.98
C GLY A 204 -5.61 -6.57 -14.00
N GLN A 205 -6.90 -6.66 -14.42
CA GLN A 205 -7.53 -5.66 -15.29
C GLN A 205 -7.88 -4.36 -14.55
N ASN A 206 -7.99 -4.42 -13.20
CA ASN A 206 -8.32 -3.26 -12.39
C ASN A 206 -7.06 -2.40 -12.16
N ILE A 207 -6.57 -1.83 -13.25
CA ILE A 207 -5.34 -1.05 -13.28
C ILE A 207 -5.51 0.28 -12.52
N ILE A 208 -4.40 0.78 -11.99
CA ILE A 208 -4.32 2.16 -11.49
C ILE A 208 -4.38 3.11 -12.69
N LEU A 209 -5.31 4.05 -12.63
CA LEU A 209 -5.48 5.08 -13.63
C LEU A 209 -4.32 6.09 -13.58
N GLN A 210 -4.09 6.76 -14.69
CA GLN A 210 -3.13 7.86 -14.80
C GLN A 210 -3.88 9.13 -15.21
N SER A 211 -3.28 10.29 -14.93
CA SER A 211 -3.87 11.55 -15.38
C SER A 211 -4.04 11.55 -16.91
N GLY A 212 -5.21 11.98 -17.37
CA GLY A 212 -5.59 11.97 -18.78
C GLY A 212 -6.24 10.68 -19.27
N ASP A 213 -6.38 9.65 -18.43
CA ASP A 213 -7.09 8.42 -18.81
C ASP A 213 -8.57 8.69 -19.10
N VAL A 214 -9.08 8.02 -20.11
CA VAL A 214 -10.49 8.06 -20.50
C VAL A 214 -11.10 6.68 -20.34
N ILE A 215 -12.07 6.55 -19.45
CA ILE A 215 -12.86 5.32 -19.29
C ILE A 215 -14.07 5.43 -20.20
N VAL A 216 -14.25 4.47 -21.08
CA VAL A 216 -15.38 4.38 -22.01
C VAL A 216 -16.24 3.18 -21.64
N VAL A 217 -17.48 3.44 -21.27
CA VAL A 217 -18.50 2.44 -20.92
C VAL A 217 -19.52 2.36 -22.05
N PRO A 218 -19.56 1.30 -22.86
CA PRO A 218 -20.49 1.14 -23.97
C PRO A 218 -21.92 0.88 -23.50
#